data_6d95d69e32aa4ec2213b26955d7bf4b6
#
_entry.id   6d95d69e32aa4ec2213b26955d7bf4b6
#
_cell.length_a   1.000
_cell.length_b   1.000
_cell.length_c   1.000
_cell.angle_alpha   90.00
_cell.angle_beta   90.00
_cell.angle_gamma   90.00
#
_symmetry.space_group_name_H-M   'P 1'
#
loop_
_entity.id
_entity.type
_entity.pdbx_description
1 polymer ?
#
loop_
_entity_poly.entity_id
_entity_poly.type
_entity_poly.pdbx_seq_one_letter_code
_entity_poly.pdbx_strand_id
1 'polypeptide(L)'
;PFDLKIMKAIKDAGGYCFLHMCKSGLNMKRYDEDYAALSDVVNWGVYEAPMSLEDGKKQFPGKTILGGLENRSGVLVDGDEYDVRREVIKVVENFGRDGFILGADCTLATEQDLKLVRAAVEQARSL
;
A
#
# COMPACT_ATOMS: atom_id res chain seq x y z
N PRO A 1 -10.86 13.91 15.60
CA PRO A 1 -10.54 12.54 15.94
C PRO A 1 -9.15 12.41 16.53
N PHE A 2 -8.89 11.30 17.25
CA PHE A 2 -7.61 11.11 17.94
C PHE A 2 -6.45 10.90 16.95
N ASP A 3 -6.72 10.22 15.83
CA ASP A 3 -5.75 9.92 14.78
C ASP A 3 -5.06 11.19 14.27
N LEU A 4 -5.82 12.22 13.91
CA LEU A 4 -5.27 13.49 13.40
C LEU A 4 -4.37 14.19 14.43
N LYS A 5 -4.67 14.06 15.72
CA LYS A 5 -3.80 14.61 16.77
C LYS A 5 -2.46 13.88 16.83
N ILE A 6 -2.48 12.54 16.69
CA ILE A 6 -1.27 11.72 16.67
C ILE A 6 -0.45 12.03 15.41
N MET A 7 -1.10 12.06 14.25
CA MET A 7 -0.45 12.39 12.98
C MET A 7 0.21 13.78 13.03
N LYS A 8 -0.53 14.77 13.56
CA LYS A 8 0.04 16.10 13.76
C LYS A 8 1.26 16.09 14.68
N ALA A 9 1.20 15.38 15.79
CA ALA A 9 2.33 15.29 16.72
C ALA A 9 3.57 14.65 16.05
N ILE A 10 3.39 13.64 15.20
CA ILE A 10 4.46 13.03 14.40
C ILE A 10 5.09 14.08 13.47
N LYS A 11 4.26 14.84 12.76
CA LYS A 11 4.73 15.88 11.84
C LYS A 11 5.44 17.02 12.57
N ASP A 12 4.90 17.47 13.69
CA ASP A 12 5.50 18.53 14.52
C ASP A 12 6.88 18.11 15.07
N ALA A 13 7.08 16.81 15.31
CA ALA A 13 8.36 16.22 15.71
C ALA A 13 9.34 15.99 14.53
N GLY A 14 8.98 16.36 13.30
CA GLY A 14 9.80 16.13 12.11
C GLY A 14 9.78 14.69 11.57
N GLY A 15 8.83 13.87 12.03
CA GLY A 15 8.68 12.49 11.59
C GLY A 15 7.89 12.34 10.29
N TYR A 16 8.01 11.16 9.66
CA TYR A 16 7.17 10.75 8.54
C TYR A 16 5.95 9.98 9.03
N CYS A 17 4.77 10.30 8.48
CA CYS A 17 3.51 9.69 8.85
C CYS A 17 3.05 8.69 7.78
N PHE A 18 3.03 7.40 8.13
CA PHE A 18 2.48 6.31 7.32
C PHE A 18 1.06 6.01 7.81
N LEU A 19 0.07 6.31 6.98
CA LEU A 19 -1.33 6.04 7.28
C LEU A 19 -1.76 4.70 6.68
N HIS A 20 -2.05 3.71 7.52
CA HIS A 20 -2.65 2.45 7.09
C HIS A 20 -4.15 2.44 7.37
N MET A 21 -4.94 2.25 6.33
CA MET A 21 -6.39 2.14 6.39
C MET A 21 -6.78 0.67 6.21
N CYS A 22 -7.18 0.03 7.32
CA CYS A 22 -7.39 -1.42 7.40
C CYS A 22 -8.87 -1.81 7.35
N LYS A 23 -9.14 -2.96 6.82
CA LYS A 23 -10.39 -3.73 6.72
C LYS A 23 -11.21 -3.54 5.44
N SER A 24 -11.98 -4.58 5.13
CA SER A 24 -12.99 -4.58 4.07
C SER A 24 -14.13 -3.59 4.37
N GLY A 25 -14.74 -3.07 3.32
CA GLY A 25 -15.89 -2.17 3.43
C GLY A 25 -15.57 -0.80 4.02
N LEU A 26 -14.31 -0.36 3.97
CA LEU A 26 -13.91 0.98 4.39
C LEU A 26 -14.65 2.07 3.62
N ASN A 27 -15.15 3.06 4.33
CA ASN A 27 -15.55 4.32 3.71
C ASN A 27 -14.31 5.18 3.48
N MET A 28 -13.67 5.02 2.33
CA MET A 28 -12.45 5.75 1.99
C MET A 28 -12.65 7.27 1.95
N LYS A 29 -13.88 7.76 1.71
CA LYS A 29 -14.21 9.21 1.74
C LYS A 29 -14.07 9.84 3.13
N ARG A 30 -13.97 9.01 4.18
CA ARG A 30 -13.69 9.48 5.54
C ARG A 30 -12.28 10.06 5.68
N TYR A 31 -11.36 9.55 4.87
CA TYR A 31 -9.97 9.98 4.88
C TYR A 31 -9.80 11.14 3.89
N ASP A 32 -10.25 12.30 4.34
CA ASP A 32 -10.34 13.56 3.62
C ASP A 32 -9.01 14.34 3.56
N GLU A 33 -9.11 15.61 3.22
CA GLU A 33 -7.97 16.50 3.08
C GLU A 33 -7.13 16.63 4.36
N ASP A 34 -7.73 16.52 5.55
CA ASP A 34 -6.99 16.60 6.82
C ASP A 34 -6.04 15.40 6.99
N TYR A 35 -6.52 14.20 6.65
CA TYR A 35 -5.68 13.00 6.65
C TYR A 35 -4.62 13.05 5.56
N ALA A 36 -5.01 13.50 4.37
CA ALA A 36 -4.08 13.66 3.26
C ALA A 36 -2.96 14.65 3.60
N ALA A 37 -3.28 15.79 4.20
CA ALA A 37 -2.31 16.82 4.56
C ALA A 37 -1.25 16.31 5.55
N LEU A 38 -1.64 15.46 6.49
CA LEU A 38 -0.75 14.94 7.54
C LEU A 38 -0.03 13.63 7.18
N SER A 39 -0.44 12.95 6.10
CA SER A 39 0.21 11.72 5.63
C SER A 39 1.39 12.03 4.71
N ASP A 40 2.43 11.22 4.78
CA ASP A 40 3.51 11.16 3.79
C ASP A 40 3.35 9.93 2.89
N VAL A 41 2.96 8.81 3.48
CA VAL A 41 2.66 7.55 2.80
C VAL A 41 1.27 7.08 3.21
N VAL A 42 0.50 6.57 2.26
CA VAL A 42 -0.83 5.98 2.50
C VAL A 42 -0.87 4.54 1.98
N ASN A 43 -1.55 3.69 2.73
CA ASN A 43 -1.70 2.25 2.42
C ASN A 43 -3.11 1.78 2.76
N TRP A 44 -3.70 0.98 1.92
CA TRP A 44 -4.99 0.33 2.14
C TRP A 44 -5.07 -0.98 1.35
N GLY A 45 -6.04 -1.83 1.68
CA GLY A 45 -6.31 -3.06 0.94
C GLY A 45 -7.01 -2.76 -0.38
N VAL A 46 -6.27 -2.69 -1.48
CA VAL A 46 -6.79 -2.39 -2.82
C VAL A 46 -7.82 -3.44 -3.25
N TYR A 47 -7.66 -4.67 -2.82
CA TYR A 47 -8.57 -5.79 -3.14
C TYR A 47 -9.76 -5.88 -2.18
N GLU A 48 -9.72 -5.20 -1.03
CA GLU A 48 -10.77 -5.22 -0.03
C GLU A 48 -11.59 -3.92 0.00
N ALA A 49 -10.97 -2.80 -0.28
CA ALA A 49 -11.62 -1.49 -0.29
C ALA A 49 -12.06 -1.12 -1.73
N PRO A 50 -13.16 -0.38 -1.89
CA PRO A 50 -13.66 0.03 -3.20
C PRO A 50 -12.85 1.22 -3.76
N MET A 51 -11.54 1.13 -3.78
CA MET A 51 -10.64 2.19 -4.27
C MET A 51 -9.38 1.59 -4.89
N SER A 52 -9.17 1.85 -6.16
CA SER A 52 -7.96 1.45 -6.89
C SER A 52 -6.74 2.28 -6.47
N LEU A 53 -5.53 1.85 -6.88
CA LEU A 53 -4.31 2.65 -6.66
C LEU A 53 -4.40 4.01 -7.34
N GLU A 54 -4.96 4.08 -8.55
CA GLU A 54 -5.15 5.31 -9.32
C GLU A 54 -6.13 6.27 -8.63
N ASP A 55 -7.22 5.75 -8.05
CA ASP A 55 -8.17 6.57 -7.30
C ASP A 55 -7.54 7.08 -6.01
N GLY A 56 -6.68 6.29 -5.40
CA GLY A 56 -5.87 6.73 -4.26
C GLY A 56 -4.96 7.90 -4.59
N LYS A 57 -4.32 7.90 -5.76
CA LYS A 57 -3.53 9.06 -6.22
C LYS A 57 -4.36 10.34 -6.32
N LYS A 58 -5.62 10.22 -6.73
CA LYS A 58 -6.54 11.37 -6.84
C LYS A 58 -6.98 11.85 -5.45
N GLN A 59 -7.27 10.93 -4.53
CA GLN A 59 -7.71 11.25 -3.18
C GLN A 59 -6.56 11.78 -2.31
N PHE A 60 -5.33 11.31 -2.53
CA PHE A 60 -4.14 11.69 -1.77
C PHE A 60 -3.08 12.32 -2.70
N PRO A 61 -3.37 13.49 -3.28
CA PRO A 61 -2.48 14.10 -4.27
C PRO A 61 -1.10 14.41 -3.68
N GLY A 62 -0.05 14.03 -4.41
CA GLY A 62 1.34 14.26 -4.01
C GLY A 62 1.85 13.35 -2.88
N LYS A 63 1.06 12.37 -2.44
CA LYS A 63 1.49 11.40 -1.43
C LYS A 63 2.05 10.13 -2.06
N THR A 64 2.94 9.46 -1.34
CA THR A 64 3.43 8.15 -1.72
C THR A 64 2.36 7.09 -1.41
N ILE A 65 2.04 6.25 -2.38
CA ILE A 65 1.14 5.11 -2.21
C ILE A 65 1.97 3.87 -1.92
N LEU A 66 1.61 3.13 -0.88
CA LEU A 66 2.18 1.82 -0.56
C LEU A 66 1.12 0.75 -0.77
N GLY A 67 1.44 -0.32 -1.50
CA GLY A 67 0.51 -1.44 -1.73
C GLY A 67 0.74 -2.15 -3.05
N GLY A 68 -0.30 -2.77 -3.56
CA GLY A 68 -0.33 -3.40 -4.88
C GLY A 68 -0.27 -4.91 -4.87
N LEU A 69 0.11 -5.55 -3.75
CA LEU A 69 0.09 -7.00 -3.62
C LEU A 69 -0.91 -7.43 -2.55
N GLU A 70 -1.80 -8.35 -2.90
CA GLU A 70 -2.79 -8.88 -1.99
C GLU A 70 -2.12 -9.66 -0.84
N ASN A 71 -2.63 -9.52 0.38
CA ASN A 71 -1.99 -10.08 1.57
C ASN A 71 -2.66 -11.33 2.15
N ARG A 72 -3.90 -11.66 1.71
CA ARG A 72 -4.66 -12.80 2.24
C ARG A 72 -5.01 -13.84 1.20
N SER A 73 -4.80 -13.55 -0.06
CA SER A 73 -4.95 -14.43 -1.21
C SER A 73 -4.02 -13.92 -2.32
N GLY A 74 -4.22 -14.40 -3.54
CA GLY A 74 -3.41 -13.97 -4.67
C GLY A 74 -1.99 -14.53 -4.64
N VAL A 75 -1.11 -13.89 -5.40
CA VAL A 75 0.21 -14.46 -5.73
C VAL A 75 1.14 -14.66 -4.53
N LEU A 76 0.99 -13.89 -3.47
CA LEU A 76 1.80 -14.04 -2.26
C LEU A 76 1.36 -15.23 -1.38
N VAL A 77 0.15 -15.76 -1.59
CA VAL A 77 -0.43 -16.84 -0.79
C VAL A 77 -0.59 -18.11 -1.61
N ASP A 78 -1.15 -17.98 -2.81
CA ASP A 78 -1.58 -19.11 -3.64
C ASP A 78 -0.69 -19.32 -4.88
N GLY A 79 0.22 -18.37 -5.18
CA GLY A 79 1.09 -18.41 -6.35
C GLY A 79 2.46 -19.04 -6.08
N ASP A 80 3.27 -19.05 -7.13
CA ASP A 80 4.68 -19.39 -7.08
C ASP A 80 5.57 -18.15 -7.33
N GLU A 81 6.90 -18.33 -7.32
CA GLU A 81 7.83 -17.22 -7.56
C GLU A 81 7.66 -16.58 -8.94
N TYR A 82 7.24 -17.34 -9.95
CA TYR A 82 6.99 -16.83 -11.28
C TYR A 82 5.74 -15.97 -11.33
N ASP A 83 4.67 -16.39 -10.67
CA ASP A 83 3.43 -15.62 -10.55
C ASP A 83 3.67 -14.30 -9.81
N VAL A 84 4.43 -14.34 -8.72
CA VAL A 84 4.81 -13.13 -7.97
C VAL A 84 5.58 -12.16 -8.85
N ARG A 85 6.60 -12.63 -9.61
CA ARG A 85 7.39 -11.76 -10.49
C ARG A 85 6.53 -11.11 -11.58
N ARG A 86 5.60 -11.86 -12.16
CA ARG A 86 4.67 -11.34 -13.16
C ARG A 86 3.74 -10.26 -12.57
N GLU A 87 3.20 -10.49 -11.38
CA GLU A 87 2.31 -9.53 -10.73
C GLU A 87 3.07 -8.24 -10.37
N VAL A 88 4.30 -8.34 -9.90
CA VAL A 88 5.16 -7.17 -9.64
C VAL A 88 5.35 -6.34 -10.90
N ILE A 89 5.69 -6.97 -12.04
CA ILE A 89 5.84 -6.27 -13.32
C ILE A 89 4.54 -5.55 -13.67
N LYS A 90 3.42 -6.26 -13.65
CA LYS A 90 2.10 -5.73 -13.98
C LYS A 90 1.72 -4.53 -13.12
N VAL A 91 1.92 -4.63 -11.80
CA VAL A 91 1.61 -3.53 -10.87
C VAL A 91 2.46 -2.31 -11.17
N VAL A 92 3.78 -2.48 -11.38
CA VAL A 92 4.69 -1.37 -11.64
C VAL A 92 4.45 -0.76 -13.02
N GLU A 93 4.17 -1.57 -14.05
CA GLU A 93 3.86 -1.07 -15.40
C GLU A 93 2.55 -0.26 -15.42
N ASN A 94 1.53 -0.73 -14.71
CA ASN A 94 0.23 -0.06 -14.70
C ASN A 94 0.20 1.20 -13.83
N PHE A 95 0.87 1.17 -12.68
CA PHE A 95 0.80 2.27 -11.72
C PHE A 95 1.96 3.27 -11.83
N GLY A 96 3.14 2.81 -12.27
CA GLY A 96 4.37 3.59 -12.32
C GLY A 96 5.22 3.45 -11.06
N ARG A 97 6.35 4.15 -11.04
CA ARG A 97 7.36 4.07 -9.96
C ARG A 97 7.36 5.30 -9.07
N ASP A 98 6.97 6.45 -9.62
CA ASP A 98 7.03 7.72 -8.90
C ASP A 98 5.92 7.82 -7.86
N GLY A 99 6.32 8.11 -6.63
CA GLY A 99 5.40 8.18 -5.50
C GLY A 99 4.75 6.83 -5.16
N PHE A 100 5.47 5.72 -5.39
CA PHE A 100 4.99 4.37 -5.14
C PHE A 100 6.01 3.52 -4.38
N ILE A 101 5.50 2.78 -3.40
CA ILE A 101 6.24 1.74 -2.68
C ILE A 101 5.48 0.43 -2.90
N LEU A 102 6.06 -0.50 -3.66
CA LEU A 102 5.49 -1.82 -3.81
C LEU A 102 5.48 -2.54 -2.45
N GLY A 103 4.34 -3.04 -2.06
CA GLY A 103 4.17 -3.75 -0.80
C GLY A 103 2.86 -4.50 -0.73
N ALA A 104 2.66 -5.22 0.35
CA ALA A 104 1.39 -5.86 0.62
C ALA A 104 0.34 -4.83 1.07
N ASP A 105 -0.90 -5.11 0.76
CA ASP A 105 -2.05 -4.26 1.11
C ASP A 105 -2.27 -4.15 2.63
N CYS A 106 -1.89 -5.20 3.36
CA CYS A 106 -1.97 -5.27 4.82
C CYS A 106 -0.94 -6.28 5.36
N THR A 107 -1.08 -6.66 6.63
CA THR A 107 -0.24 -7.66 7.32
C THR A 107 -0.30 -9.01 6.60
N LEU A 108 0.87 -9.54 6.26
CA LEU A 108 1.02 -10.90 5.75
C LEU A 108 0.69 -11.94 6.82
N ALA A 109 0.29 -13.14 6.40
CA ALA A 109 0.05 -14.26 7.30
C ALA A 109 1.35 -14.69 8.02
N THR A 110 1.22 -15.24 9.22
CA THR A 110 2.37 -15.75 10.00
C THR A 110 3.12 -16.86 9.25
N GLU A 111 2.37 -17.65 8.48
CA GLU A 111 2.86 -18.79 7.69
C GLU A 111 3.33 -18.38 6.29
N GLN A 112 3.48 -17.07 6.03
CA GLN A 112 3.89 -16.57 4.73
C GLN A 112 5.21 -17.19 4.26
N ASP A 113 5.23 -17.74 3.05
CA ASP A 113 6.48 -18.21 2.43
C ASP A 113 7.36 -17.00 2.07
N LEU A 114 8.45 -16.85 2.80
CA LEU A 114 9.40 -15.75 2.60
C LEU A 114 10.12 -15.80 1.24
N LYS A 115 10.10 -16.95 0.53
CA LYS A 115 10.64 -17.02 -0.84
C LYS A 115 9.81 -16.18 -1.79
N LEU A 116 8.49 -16.16 -1.64
CA LEU A 116 7.60 -15.35 -2.46
C LEU A 116 7.84 -13.85 -2.21
N VAL A 117 8.01 -13.47 -0.95
CA VAL A 117 8.37 -12.08 -0.60
C VAL A 117 9.72 -11.68 -1.20
N ARG A 118 10.71 -12.59 -1.14
CA ARG A 118 12.02 -12.37 -1.76
C ARG A 118 11.92 -12.21 -3.27
N ALA A 119 11.15 -13.06 -3.95
CA ALA A 119 10.90 -12.97 -5.37
C ALA A 119 10.31 -11.60 -5.77
N ALA A 120 9.36 -11.08 -4.97
CA ALA A 120 8.80 -9.75 -5.19
C ALA A 120 9.86 -8.64 -5.06
N VAL A 121 10.69 -8.69 -4.01
CA VAL A 121 11.76 -7.70 -3.79
C VAL A 121 12.80 -7.75 -4.91
N GLU A 122 13.25 -8.94 -5.30
CA GLU A 122 14.24 -9.11 -6.38
C GLU A 122 13.69 -8.58 -7.71
N GLN A 123 12.44 -8.91 -8.03
CA GLN A 123 11.81 -8.43 -9.26
C GLN A 123 11.65 -6.91 -9.26
N ALA A 124 11.19 -6.33 -8.16
CA ALA A 124 11.04 -4.87 -8.07
C ALA A 124 12.37 -4.12 -8.22
N ARG A 125 13.48 -4.70 -7.73
CA ARG A 125 14.82 -4.12 -7.87
C ARG A 125 15.40 -4.25 -9.27
N SER A 126 14.90 -5.17 -10.09
CA SER A 126 15.36 -5.39 -11.47
C SER A 126 14.65 -4.50 -12.48
N LEU A 127 13.56 -3.87 -12.10
CA LEU A 127 12.79 -2.94 -12.92
C LEU A 127 13.36 -1.52 -12.83
#